data_2e2428501511d16278092a41d0ba4dbb
#
_entry.id   2e2428501511d16278092a41d0ba4dbb
#
_cell.length_a   1.000
_cell.length_b   1.000
_cell.length_c   1.000
_cell.angle_alpha   90.00
_cell.angle_beta   90.00
_cell.angle_gamma   90.00
#
_symmetry.space_group_name_H-M   'P 1'
#
loop_
_entity.id
_entity.type
_entity.pdbx_description
1 polymer ?
#
loop_
_entity_poly.entity_id
_entity_poly.type
_entity_poly.pdbx_seq_one_letter_code
_entity_poly.pdbx_strand_id
1 'polypeptide(L)'
;MTKPKSLLDGIGDQNITEKYYDDWAENYDTTLKKWRYKAPLKAANILLNLRKNFDTALDLACGTGMFGEEIKKQFKNIVVDGCDISSDSLNFAKKKKIYRKLFKNSFEKKMNFSNQYNLVSMIGSMTYCKKPKVLFSLVNQYLKKKGIFIFTHRIDLWQKQNFDK
;
A
#
# COMPACT_ATOMS: atom_id res chain seq x y z
N MET A 1 -26.80 -4.65 -14.88
CA MET A 1 -25.76 -5.30 -14.06
C MET A 1 -24.46 -4.52 -14.23
N THR A 2 -23.89 -3.96 -13.18
CA THR A 2 -22.60 -3.29 -13.24
C THR A 2 -21.51 -4.33 -13.50
N LYS A 3 -20.60 -4.02 -14.43
CA LYS A 3 -19.42 -4.87 -14.73
C LYS A 3 -18.68 -5.19 -13.41
N PRO A 4 -18.27 -6.44 -13.17
CA PRO A 4 -17.52 -6.77 -11.98
C PRO A 4 -16.22 -5.96 -11.94
N LYS A 5 -15.90 -5.38 -10.79
CA LYS A 5 -14.66 -4.62 -10.58
C LYS A 5 -13.42 -5.49 -10.82
N SER A 6 -12.36 -4.91 -11.32
CA SER A 6 -11.09 -5.57 -11.60
C SER A 6 -9.93 -4.67 -11.16
N LEU A 7 -8.85 -5.24 -10.63
CA LEU A 7 -7.65 -4.48 -10.30
C LEU A 7 -6.99 -3.79 -11.52
N LEU A 8 -7.37 -4.17 -12.74
CA LEU A 8 -6.85 -3.53 -13.96
C LEU A 8 -7.66 -2.31 -14.39
N ASP A 9 -8.95 -2.27 -14.07
CA ASP A 9 -9.85 -1.20 -14.51
C ASP A 9 -9.52 0.16 -13.85
N GLY A 10 -8.80 0.16 -12.72
CA GLY A 10 -8.32 1.36 -12.05
C GLY A 10 -7.01 1.92 -12.60
N ILE A 11 -6.38 1.26 -13.60
CA ILE A 11 -5.12 1.74 -14.20
C ILE A 11 -5.45 2.90 -15.14
N GLY A 12 -4.96 4.10 -14.80
CA GLY A 12 -5.21 5.30 -15.57
C GLY A 12 -4.38 6.48 -15.08
N ASP A 13 -4.88 7.68 -15.27
CA ASP A 13 -4.35 8.83 -14.55
C ASP A 13 -4.79 8.81 -13.07
N GLN A 14 -4.21 9.70 -12.26
CA GLN A 14 -4.48 9.71 -10.82
C GLN A 14 -5.96 9.93 -10.50
N ASN A 15 -6.67 10.79 -11.25
CA ASN A 15 -8.07 11.10 -10.97
C ASN A 15 -8.98 9.90 -11.30
N ILE A 16 -8.70 9.20 -12.41
CA ILE A 16 -9.42 7.97 -12.79
C ILE A 16 -9.20 6.91 -11.72
N THR A 17 -7.96 6.72 -11.28
CA THR A 17 -7.61 5.75 -10.24
C THR A 17 -8.29 6.09 -8.93
N GLU A 18 -8.24 7.35 -8.48
CA GLU A 18 -8.88 7.83 -7.26
C GLU A 18 -10.39 7.53 -7.28
N LYS A 19 -11.09 8.01 -8.32
CA LYS A 19 -12.53 7.78 -8.47
C LYS A 19 -12.89 6.29 -8.48
N TYR A 20 -12.10 5.48 -9.20
CA TYR A 20 -12.32 4.04 -9.27
C TYR A 20 -12.28 3.38 -7.89
N TYR A 21 -11.30 3.75 -7.04
CA TYR A 21 -11.17 3.18 -5.70
C TYR A 21 -12.14 3.79 -4.70
N ASP A 22 -12.54 5.06 -4.84
CA ASP A 22 -13.64 5.64 -4.07
C ASP A 22 -14.94 4.86 -4.32
N ASP A 23 -15.32 4.65 -5.57
CA ASP A 23 -16.52 3.88 -5.96
C ASP A 23 -16.48 2.41 -5.51
N TRP A 24 -15.29 1.86 -5.26
CA TRP A 24 -15.13 0.46 -4.89
C TRP A 24 -14.92 0.24 -3.39
N ALA A 25 -14.58 1.26 -2.64
CA ALA A 25 -14.13 1.18 -1.24
C ALA A 25 -15.06 0.35 -0.34
N GLU A 26 -16.38 0.55 -0.45
CA GLU A 26 -17.37 -0.15 0.36
C GLU A 26 -17.31 -1.68 0.22
N ASN A 27 -17.09 -2.17 -1.00
CA ASN A 27 -17.11 -3.58 -1.32
C ASN A 27 -15.71 -4.19 -1.52
N TYR A 28 -14.65 -3.38 -1.37
CA TYR A 28 -13.28 -3.76 -1.70
C TYR A 28 -12.83 -4.98 -0.91
N ASP A 29 -12.86 -4.91 0.42
CA ASP A 29 -12.40 -6.01 1.29
C ASP A 29 -13.17 -7.30 1.06
N THR A 30 -14.50 -7.20 0.90
CA THR A 30 -15.36 -8.36 0.63
C THR A 30 -15.03 -9.00 -0.72
N THR A 31 -14.80 -8.18 -1.73
CA THR A 31 -14.42 -8.64 -3.07
C THR A 31 -13.07 -9.35 -3.06
N LEU A 32 -12.05 -8.75 -2.43
CA LEU A 32 -10.73 -9.35 -2.35
C LEU A 32 -10.70 -10.64 -1.52
N LYS A 33 -11.53 -10.73 -0.46
CA LYS A 33 -11.72 -11.99 0.29
C LYS A 33 -12.32 -13.09 -0.58
N LYS A 34 -13.34 -12.77 -1.39
CA LYS A 34 -13.93 -13.73 -2.36
C LYS A 34 -12.90 -14.18 -3.39
N TRP A 35 -12.01 -13.31 -3.83
CA TRP A 35 -10.91 -13.65 -4.75
C TRP A 35 -9.75 -14.37 -4.07
N ARG A 36 -9.81 -14.59 -2.77
CA ARG A 36 -8.73 -15.20 -1.99
C ARG A 36 -7.40 -14.45 -2.16
N TYR A 37 -7.46 -13.12 -2.23
CA TYR A 37 -6.27 -12.29 -2.37
C TYR A 37 -5.37 -12.39 -1.14
N LYS A 38 -4.16 -12.91 -1.31
CA LYS A 38 -3.25 -13.25 -0.21
C LYS A 38 -2.00 -12.35 -0.14
N ALA A 39 -1.86 -11.34 -0.99
CA ALA A 39 -0.64 -10.54 -1.02
C ALA A 39 -0.33 -9.84 0.33
N PRO A 40 -1.32 -9.24 1.04
CA PRO A 40 -1.08 -8.66 2.35
C PRO A 40 -0.50 -9.66 3.37
N LEU A 41 -1.13 -10.84 3.48
CA LEU A 41 -0.68 -11.91 4.38
C LEU A 41 0.72 -12.42 4.01
N LYS A 42 0.97 -12.66 2.71
CA LYS A 42 2.29 -13.13 2.25
C LYS A 42 3.39 -12.11 2.53
N ALA A 43 3.12 -10.82 2.30
CA ALA A 43 4.08 -9.76 2.59
C ALA A 43 4.40 -9.68 4.09
N ALA A 44 3.39 -9.75 4.97
CA ALA A 44 3.58 -9.76 6.41
C ALA A 44 4.41 -10.98 6.88
N ASN A 45 4.16 -12.17 6.31
CA ASN A 45 4.92 -13.38 6.63
C ASN A 45 6.39 -13.28 6.16
N ILE A 46 6.65 -12.68 4.99
CA ILE A 46 8.03 -12.43 4.53
C ILE A 46 8.76 -11.54 5.54
N LEU A 47 8.13 -10.47 6.01
CA LEU A 47 8.73 -9.57 7.00
C LEU A 47 9.01 -10.26 8.33
N LEU A 48 8.09 -11.13 8.80
CA LEU A 48 8.29 -11.93 10.01
C LEU A 48 9.51 -12.85 9.89
N ASN A 49 9.69 -13.49 8.74
CA ASN A 49 10.81 -14.40 8.48
C ASN A 49 12.17 -13.69 8.43
N LEU A 50 12.22 -12.37 8.22
CA LEU A 50 13.45 -11.60 8.30
C LEU A 50 14.01 -11.47 9.72
N ARG A 51 13.24 -11.87 10.75
CA ARG A 51 13.60 -11.80 12.18
C ARG A 51 14.09 -10.41 12.60
N LYS A 52 13.51 -9.35 12.02
CA LYS A 52 13.79 -7.95 12.34
C LYS A 52 12.63 -7.34 13.12
N ASN A 53 12.94 -6.44 14.03
CA ASN A 53 11.94 -5.63 14.70
C ASN A 53 11.64 -4.39 13.85
N PHE A 54 10.35 -4.10 13.70
CA PHE A 54 9.87 -2.89 13.05
C PHE A 54 9.04 -2.09 14.06
N ASP A 55 9.57 -0.93 14.47
CA ASP A 55 8.87 -0.04 15.41
C ASP A 55 7.90 0.88 14.68
N THR A 56 8.26 1.29 13.46
CA THR A 56 7.49 2.24 12.65
C THR A 56 7.39 1.79 11.20
N ALA A 57 6.19 1.90 10.63
CA ALA A 57 5.93 1.61 9.23
C ALA A 57 5.15 2.73 8.55
N LEU A 58 5.43 2.95 7.27
CA LEU A 58 4.63 3.75 6.35
C LEU A 58 4.03 2.83 5.28
N ASP A 59 2.71 2.79 5.23
CA ASP A 59 1.95 1.99 4.25
C ASP A 59 1.49 2.91 3.10
N LEU A 60 2.21 2.83 1.98
CA LEU A 60 1.93 3.61 0.77
C LEU A 60 0.82 2.94 -0.04
N ALA A 61 -0.15 3.73 -0.49
CA ALA A 61 -1.38 3.24 -1.13
C ALA A 61 -2.06 2.18 -0.24
N CYS A 62 -2.30 2.55 1.02
CA CYS A 62 -2.80 1.64 2.05
C CYS A 62 -4.24 1.14 1.80
N GLY A 63 -4.97 1.80 0.89
CA GLY A 63 -6.36 1.47 0.58
C GLY A 63 -7.23 1.44 1.82
N THR A 64 -8.03 0.40 1.95
CA THR A 64 -8.89 0.14 3.12
C THR A 64 -8.13 -0.41 4.34
N GLY A 65 -6.78 -0.60 4.23
CA GLY A 65 -5.94 -1.02 5.34
C GLY A 65 -5.73 -2.53 5.51
N MET A 66 -5.91 -3.33 4.46
CA MET A 66 -5.74 -4.79 4.55
C MET A 66 -4.32 -5.20 4.96
N PHE A 67 -3.28 -4.55 4.43
CA PHE A 67 -1.90 -4.85 4.84
C PHE A 67 -1.62 -4.38 6.27
N GLY A 68 -2.12 -3.19 6.64
CA GLY A 68 -2.04 -2.69 8.02
C GLY A 68 -2.60 -3.68 9.04
N GLU A 69 -3.71 -4.36 8.73
CA GLU A 69 -4.27 -5.42 9.59
C GLU A 69 -3.30 -6.60 9.74
N GLU A 70 -2.73 -7.08 8.63
CA GLU A 70 -1.84 -8.23 8.67
C GLU A 70 -0.53 -7.92 9.38
N ILE A 71 0.05 -6.74 9.16
CA ILE A 71 1.32 -6.37 9.82
C ILE A 71 1.13 -6.18 11.33
N LYS A 72 -0.01 -5.63 11.77
CA LYS A 72 -0.33 -5.48 13.20
C LYS A 72 -0.53 -6.83 13.91
N LYS A 73 -1.02 -7.84 13.23
CA LYS A 73 -1.12 -9.21 13.79
C LYS A 73 0.27 -9.80 14.06
N GLN A 74 1.24 -9.54 13.18
CA GLN A 74 2.59 -10.08 13.29
C GLN A 74 3.48 -9.24 14.23
N PHE A 75 3.32 -7.92 14.21
CA PHE A 75 4.11 -6.97 14.99
C PHE A 75 3.21 -6.10 15.85
N LYS A 76 2.79 -6.61 17.02
CA LYS A 76 1.77 -5.97 17.88
C LYS A 76 2.07 -4.51 18.23
N ASN A 77 3.33 -4.17 18.45
CA ASN A 77 3.77 -2.85 18.91
C ASN A 77 4.14 -1.89 17.77
N ILE A 78 4.10 -2.33 16.50
CA ILE A 78 4.45 -1.48 15.36
C ILE A 78 3.49 -0.29 15.26
N VAL A 79 4.05 0.90 15.07
CA VAL A 79 3.28 2.11 14.79
C VAL A 79 3.19 2.28 13.28
N VAL A 80 1.98 2.30 12.74
CA VAL A 80 1.75 2.38 11.30
C VAL A 80 1.10 3.70 10.94
N ASP A 81 1.69 4.41 9.99
CA ASP A 81 1.06 5.52 9.27
C ASP A 81 0.69 5.04 7.86
N GLY A 82 -0.37 5.58 7.28
CA GLY A 82 -0.81 5.20 5.95
C GLY A 82 -1.07 6.40 5.05
N CYS A 83 -0.91 6.22 3.75
CA CYS A 83 -1.39 7.20 2.78
C CYS A 83 -2.10 6.51 1.60
N ASP A 84 -3.12 7.18 1.08
CA ASP A 84 -3.82 6.76 -0.13
C ASP A 84 -4.38 7.98 -0.87
N ILE A 85 -4.67 7.84 -2.15
CA ILE A 85 -5.34 8.88 -2.94
C ILE A 85 -6.86 8.87 -2.73
N SER A 86 -7.44 7.70 -2.44
CA SER A 86 -8.87 7.49 -2.25
C SER A 86 -9.30 7.91 -0.85
N SER A 87 -10.15 8.93 -0.78
CA SER A 87 -10.73 9.39 0.49
C SER A 87 -11.64 8.35 1.13
N ASP A 88 -12.40 7.62 0.33
CA ASP A 88 -13.33 6.61 0.81
C ASP A 88 -12.58 5.37 1.33
N SER A 89 -11.53 4.95 0.64
CA SER A 89 -10.64 3.90 1.15
C SER A 89 -10.03 4.30 2.51
N LEU A 90 -9.54 5.54 2.65
CA LEU A 90 -9.00 6.04 3.92
C LEU A 90 -10.06 6.08 5.04
N ASN A 91 -11.33 6.36 4.73
CA ASN A 91 -12.42 6.30 5.69
C ASN A 91 -12.63 4.87 6.21
N PHE A 92 -12.52 3.85 5.35
CA PHE A 92 -12.55 2.44 5.77
C PHE A 92 -11.31 2.05 6.59
N ALA A 93 -10.11 2.48 6.17
CA ALA A 93 -8.88 2.26 6.93
C ALA A 93 -8.94 2.87 8.34
N LYS A 94 -9.51 4.07 8.47
CA LYS A 94 -9.71 4.76 9.76
C LYS A 94 -10.59 3.96 10.72
N LYS A 95 -11.67 3.35 10.22
CA LYS A 95 -12.58 2.51 11.03
C LYS A 95 -11.88 1.31 11.65
N LYS A 96 -10.81 0.82 11.05
CA LYS A 96 -10.02 -0.33 11.57
C LYS A 96 -9.14 0.02 12.77
N LYS A 97 -8.94 1.31 13.07
CA LYS A 97 -8.16 1.80 14.23
C LYS A 97 -6.71 1.25 14.30
N ILE A 98 -6.11 1.00 13.15
CA ILE A 98 -4.76 0.43 13.02
C ILE A 98 -3.71 1.51 12.87
N TYR A 99 -4.03 2.52 12.07
CA TYR A 99 -3.11 3.58 11.70
C TYR A 99 -3.08 4.69 12.75
N ARG A 100 -1.86 5.13 13.10
CA ARG A 100 -1.66 6.33 13.93
C ARG A 100 -2.12 7.58 13.20
N LYS A 101 -1.71 7.71 11.91
CA LYS A 101 -2.10 8.81 11.02
C LYS A 101 -2.42 8.27 9.64
N LEU A 102 -3.37 8.90 8.98
CA LEU A 102 -3.75 8.63 7.60
C LEU A 102 -3.66 9.95 6.82
N PHE A 103 -3.04 9.87 5.63
CA PHE A 103 -2.79 11.03 4.76
C PHE A 103 -3.44 10.80 3.41
N LYS A 104 -4.24 11.76 2.94
CA LYS A 104 -4.68 11.79 1.54
C LYS A 104 -3.54 12.33 0.69
N ASN A 105 -2.79 11.44 0.03
CA ASN A 105 -1.69 11.83 -0.84
C ASN A 105 -1.38 10.73 -1.86
N SER A 106 -0.80 11.12 -2.99
CA SER A 106 -0.21 10.17 -3.94
C SER A 106 1.15 9.70 -3.44
N PHE A 107 1.46 8.42 -3.60
CA PHE A 107 2.77 7.86 -3.28
C PHE A 107 3.90 8.41 -4.19
N GLU A 108 3.57 9.06 -5.30
CA GLU A 108 4.54 9.75 -6.18
C GLU A 108 4.75 11.22 -5.78
N LYS A 109 4.05 11.73 -4.77
CA LYS A 109 4.21 13.08 -4.24
C LYS A 109 4.89 13.04 -2.87
N LYS A 110 5.87 13.94 -2.69
CA LYS A 110 6.59 14.08 -1.42
C LYS A 110 5.62 14.39 -0.28
N MET A 111 5.80 13.69 0.84
CA MET A 111 5.15 14.00 2.11
C MET A 111 6.18 14.56 3.09
N ASN A 112 5.79 15.56 3.87
CA ASN A 112 6.66 16.14 4.89
C ASN A 112 6.56 15.30 6.16
N PHE A 113 7.40 14.28 6.26
CA PHE A 113 7.57 13.51 7.48
C PHE A 113 8.76 14.04 8.25
N SER A 114 8.57 14.32 9.52
CA SER A 114 9.66 14.61 10.48
C SER A 114 10.34 13.32 10.94
N ASN A 115 9.68 12.18 10.77
CA ASN A 115 10.15 10.88 11.23
C ASN A 115 10.43 9.95 10.05
N GLN A 116 11.44 9.13 10.23
CA GLN A 116 11.78 8.09 9.30
C GLN A 116 11.24 6.74 9.80
N TYR A 117 11.00 5.82 8.89
CA TYR A 117 10.38 4.53 9.14
C TYR A 117 11.37 3.37 9.03
N ASN A 118 11.20 2.34 9.87
CA ASN A 118 11.96 1.09 9.72
C ASN A 118 11.46 0.28 8.53
N LEU A 119 10.18 0.45 8.18
CA LEU A 119 9.51 -0.24 7.10
C LEU A 119 8.73 0.76 6.26
N VAL A 120 8.85 0.65 4.95
CA VAL A 120 7.91 1.22 3.98
C VAL A 120 7.28 0.06 3.21
N SER A 121 5.96 0.07 3.05
CA SER A 121 5.23 -0.95 2.30
C SER A 121 4.42 -0.34 1.17
N MET A 122 4.20 -1.12 0.11
CA MET A 122 3.31 -0.77 -1.00
C MET A 122 2.72 -2.06 -1.59
N ILE A 123 1.60 -2.52 -1.03
CA ILE A 123 1.05 -3.84 -1.33
C ILE A 123 -0.16 -3.74 -2.26
N GLY A 124 -0.02 -4.31 -3.46
CA GLY A 124 -1.07 -4.33 -4.49
C GLY A 124 -1.12 -3.11 -5.40
N SER A 125 -0.21 -2.15 -5.27
CA SER A 125 -0.35 -0.84 -5.92
C SER A 125 0.81 -0.46 -6.85
N MET A 126 1.92 -1.22 -6.84
CA MET A 126 3.11 -0.88 -7.65
C MET A 126 2.81 -0.82 -9.15
N THR A 127 1.81 -1.54 -9.63
CA THR A 127 1.36 -1.51 -11.03
C THR A 127 0.83 -0.16 -11.49
N TYR A 128 0.45 0.71 -10.56
CA TYR A 128 -0.04 2.08 -10.83
C TYR A 128 1.09 3.12 -10.82
N CYS A 129 2.31 2.74 -10.47
CA CYS A 129 3.46 3.64 -10.41
C CYS A 129 3.91 4.01 -11.83
N LYS A 130 3.81 5.30 -12.16
CA LYS A 130 4.27 5.85 -13.44
C LYS A 130 5.69 6.37 -13.39
N LYS A 131 6.18 6.70 -12.19
CA LYS A 131 7.49 7.30 -11.95
C LYS A 131 8.29 6.50 -10.92
N PRO A 132 8.73 5.26 -11.23
CA PRO A 132 9.43 4.41 -10.27
C PRO A 132 10.66 5.08 -9.65
N LYS A 133 11.46 5.80 -10.43
CA LYS A 133 12.64 6.54 -9.93
C LYS A 133 12.26 7.58 -8.87
N VAL A 134 11.14 8.29 -9.06
CA VAL A 134 10.64 9.26 -8.07
C VAL A 134 10.18 8.52 -6.82
N LEU A 135 9.38 7.48 -6.97
CA LEU A 135 8.92 6.67 -5.85
C LEU A 135 10.09 6.11 -5.01
N PHE A 136 11.08 5.49 -5.64
CA PHE A 136 12.24 4.93 -4.93
C PHE A 136 13.06 6.01 -4.22
N SER A 137 13.20 7.20 -4.84
CA SER A 137 13.86 8.34 -4.20
C SER A 137 13.10 8.81 -2.95
N LEU A 138 11.77 8.91 -3.01
CA LEU A 138 10.93 9.27 -1.88
C LEU A 138 10.99 8.21 -0.77
N VAL A 139 10.87 6.94 -1.14
CA VAL A 139 10.98 5.82 -0.18
C VAL A 139 12.32 5.84 0.53
N ASN A 140 13.42 6.08 -0.19
CA ASN A 140 14.75 6.20 0.42
C ASN A 140 14.83 7.35 1.45
N GLN A 141 14.13 8.48 1.19
CA GLN A 141 14.05 9.60 2.15
C GLN A 141 13.23 9.25 3.39
N TYR A 142 12.21 8.40 3.27
CA TYR A 142 11.33 7.99 4.37
C TYR A 142 11.95 6.91 5.25
N LEU A 143 12.83 6.08 4.70
CA LEU A 143 13.47 4.97 5.40
C LEU A 143 14.58 5.43 6.33
N LYS A 144 14.63 4.84 7.52
CA LYS A 144 15.81 4.84 8.37
C LYS A 144 16.95 4.06 7.72
N LYS A 145 18.20 4.32 8.14
CA LYS A 145 19.34 3.48 7.74
C LYS A 145 19.03 2.00 8.03
N LYS A 146 19.27 1.13 7.05
CA LYS A 146 18.92 -0.30 7.08
C LYS A 146 17.40 -0.60 7.15
N GLY A 147 16.56 0.38 6.91
CA GLY A 147 15.12 0.17 6.74
C GLY A 147 14.81 -0.66 5.49
N ILE A 148 13.61 -1.20 5.43
CA ILE A 148 13.18 -2.10 4.36
C ILE A 148 12.03 -1.45 3.59
N PHE A 149 12.09 -1.57 2.26
CA PHE A 149 10.95 -1.35 1.38
C PHE A 149 10.44 -2.70 0.90
N ILE A 150 9.17 -2.99 1.15
CA ILE A 150 8.48 -4.16 0.61
C ILE A 150 7.33 -3.71 -0.29
N PHE A 151 7.27 -4.28 -1.47
CA PHE A 151 6.16 -4.03 -2.38
C PHE A 151 5.75 -5.30 -3.12
N THR A 152 4.56 -5.28 -3.70
CA THR A 152 4.10 -6.35 -4.59
C THR A 152 3.81 -5.79 -5.97
N HIS A 153 4.17 -6.54 -6.99
CA HIS A 153 3.92 -6.20 -8.38
C HIS A 153 3.24 -7.38 -9.09
N ARG A 154 2.45 -7.11 -10.10
CA ARG A 154 1.88 -8.15 -10.97
C ARG A 154 2.97 -8.69 -11.88
N ILE A 155 3.14 -10.00 -11.90
CA ILE A 155 4.18 -10.64 -12.69
C ILE A 155 3.99 -10.45 -14.21
N ASP A 156 2.74 -10.41 -14.66
CA ASP A 156 2.39 -10.19 -16.07
C ASP A 156 2.68 -8.76 -16.57
N LEU A 157 2.87 -7.80 -15.65
CA LEU A 157 3.21 -6.42 -15.96
C LEU A 157 4.67 -6.07 -15.63
N TRP A 158 5.38 -6.94 -14.94
CA TRP A 158 6.76 -6.71 -14.50
C TRP A 158 7.69 -6.34 -15.66
N GLN A 159 7.75 -7.20 -16.68
CA GLN A 159 8.56 -6.97 -17.87
C GLN A 159 8.04 -5.81 -18.74
N LYS A 160 6.69 -5.72 -18.88
CA LYS A 160 6.06 -4.63 -19.66
C LYS A 160 6.36 -3.25 -19.12
N GLN A 161 6.57 -3.12 -17.81
CA GLN A 161 6.91 -1.88 -17.12
C GLN A 161 8.42 -1.72 -16.85
N ASN A 162 9.26 -2.59 -17.42
CA ASN A 162 10.73 -2.56 -17.33
C ASN A 162 11.27 -2.58 -15.88
N PHE A 163 10.62 -3.32 -14.98
CA PHE A 163 11.12 -3.52 -13.62
C PHE A 163 12.27 -4.53 -13.52
N ASP A 164 12.61 -5.19 -14.62
CA ASP A 164 13.71 -6.16 -14.77
C ASP A 164 15.01 -5.52 -15.31
N LYS A 165 14.99 -4.21 -15.57
CA LYS A 165 16.13 -3.40 -16.06
C LYS A 165 16.45 -2.30 -15.01
#